data_c13ee0e32f62e98f1df39c36f507315a
#
_entry.id   c13ee0e32f62e98f1df39c36f507315a
#
_cell.length_a   1.000
_cell.length_b   1.000
_cell.length_c   1.000
_cell.angle_alpha   90.00
_cell.angle_beta   90.00
_cell.angle_gamma   90.00
#
_symmetry.space_group_name_H-M   'P 1'
#
loop_
_entity.id
_entity.type
_entity.pdbx_description
1 polymer ?
#
loop_
_entity_poly.entity_id
_entity_poly.type
_entity_poly.pdbx_seq_one_letter_code
_entity_poly.pdbx_strand_id
1 'polypeptide(L)'
;GYICPDKLSKEEIPEISNGLKKTRGLIIDLRYYPSQDFNEFVSQYIVPDDVKYTVRFTYPDLALPGVFYARDYSYPTYKTEKYNAPIIIMVNEGTQSYGETSVQKIQNNPYTITIGSQSAGANGNISKFTLPRGILGAFSGLGWYYPDGWVVNRQGVKIDHEIRPTLEGIRDGRD
;
A
#
# COMPACT_ATOMS: atom_id res chain seq x y z
N GLY A 1 11.76 14.18 6.23
CA GLY A 1 10.37 14.11 6.73
C GLY A 1 10.02 12.72 7.22
N TYR A 2 9.07 12.64 8.13
CA TYR A 2 8.48 11.40 8.59
C TYR A 2 6.95 11.56 8.64
N ILE A 3 6.24 10.59 8.08
CA ILE A 3 4.77 10.53 8.06
C ILE A 3 4.33 9.15 8.51
N CYS A 4 3.51 9.08 9.56
CA CYS A 4 2.70 7.91 9.89
C CYS A 4 1.24 8.27 9.56
N PRO A 5 0.66 7.73 8.48
CA PRO A 5 -0.60 8.25 7.95
C PRO A 5 -1.86 7.62 8.57
N ASP A 6 -1.76 6.98 9.72
CA ASP A 6 -2.88 6.29 10.39
C ASP A 6 -4.03 7.25 10.76
N LYS A 7 -3.71 8.52 11.06
CA LYS A 7 -4.67 9.57 11.45
C LYS A 7 -4.65 10.78 10.53
N LEU A 8 -3.95 10.69 9.39
CA LEU A 8 -3.85 11.80 8.46
C LEU A 8 -5.24 12.22 7.98
N SER A 9 -5.54 13.51 8.07
CA SER A 9 -6.75 14.12 7.55
C SER A 9 -6.49 14.94 6.29
N LYS A 10 -7.53 15.14 5.49
CA LYS A 10 -7.45 15.89 4.24
C LYS A 10 -7.02 17.35 4.47
N GLU A 11 -7.43 17.94 5.57
CA GLU A 11 -7.13 19.30 5.95
C GLU A 11 -5.64 19.54 6.21
N GLU A 12 -4.91 18.48 6.63
CA GLU A 12 -3.47 18.54 6.91
C GLU A 12 -2.59 18.43 5.65
N ILE A 13 -3.14 17.91 4.55
CA ILE A 13 -2.39 17.63 3.32
C ILE A 13 -1.63 18.86 2.80
N PRO A 14 -2.22 20.07 2.72
CA PRO A 14 -1.51 21.25 2.23
C PRO A 14 -0.32 21.65 3.11
N GLU A 15 -0.46 21.55 4.42
CA GLU A 15 0.62 21.86 5.37
C GLU A 15 1.76 20.85 5.25
N ILE A 16 1.43 19.56 5.22
CA ILE A 16 2.39 18.47 5.04
C ILE A 16 3.16 18.66 3.73
N SER A 17 2.48 18.91 2.61
CA SER A 17 3.11 19.07 1.31
C SER A 17 4.09 20.25 1.28
N ASN A 18 3.73 21.36 1.90
CA ASN A 18 4.62 22.52 2.05
C ASN A 18 5.83 22.21 2.93
N GLY A 19 5.64 21.43 3.99
CA GLY A 19 6.73 20.96 4.85
C GLY A 19 7.73 20.08 4.10
N LEU A 20 7.23 19.20 3.23
CA LEU A 20 8.06 18.27 2.44
C LEU A 20 9.04 18.98 1.51
N LYS A 21 8.70 20.14 0.97
CA LYS A 21 9.59 20.94 0.09
C LYS A 21 10.93 21.29 0.74
N LYS A 22 11.00 21.28 2.06
CA LYS A 22 12.19 21.60 2.85
C LYS A 22 12.98 20.35 3.28
N THR A 23 12.52 19.16 2.92
CA THR A 23 13.14 17.90 3.35
C THR A 23 14.07 17.34 2.27
N ARG A 24 15.10 16.61 2.71
CA ARG A 24 16.05 15.91 1.83
C ARG A 24 15.65 14.47 1.56
N GLY A 25 14.60 13.98 2.17
CA GLY A 25 14.05 12.64 2.06
C GLY A 25 12.81 12.48 2.92
N LEU A 26 11.99 11.48 2.62
CA LEU A 26 10.73 11.20 3.28
C LEU A 26 10.70 9.74 3.73
N ILE A 27 10.34 9.53 4.99
CA ILE A 27 9.99 8.21 5.52
C ILE A 27 8.47 8.15 5.64
N ILE A 28 7.87 7.12 5.05
CA ILE A 28 6.42 6.83 5.15
C ILE A 28 6.28 5.52 5.92
N ASP A 29 5.70 5.61 7.11
CA ASP A 29 5.51 4.45 7.98
C ASP A 29 4.13 3.83 7.75
N LEU A 30 4.09 2.73 7.00
CA LEU A 30 2.88 1.96 6.71
C LEU A 30 2.75 0.68 7.54
N ARG A 31 3.47 0.57 8.64
CA ARG A 31 3.29 -0.51 9.61
C ARG A 31 1.95 -0.42 10.33
N TYR A 32 1.33 0.75 10.29
CA TYR A 32 -0.04 0.99 10.74
C TYR A 32 -0.97 1.21 9.56
N TYR A 33 -2.26 0.91 9.75
CA TYR A 33 -3.25 1.04 8.68
C TYR A 33 -3.49 2.52 8.35
N PRO A 34 -3.26 2.95 7.10
CA PRO A 34 -3.38 4.38 6.75
C PRO A 34 -4.83 4.85 6.72
N SER A 35 -5.04 6.14 6.96
CA SER A 35 -6.33 6.81 6.78
C SER A 35 -6.76 6.80 5.31
N GLN A 36 -8.05 6.97 5.05
CA GLN A 36 -8.58 7.02 3.67
C GLN A 36 -8.04 8.24 2.90
N ASP A 37 -7.77 9.34 3.59
CA ASP A 37 -7.28 10.58 3.00
C ASP A 37 -5.82 10.49 2.52
N PHE A 38 -5.07 9.52 3.04
CA PHE A 38 -3.71 9.25 2.58
C PHE A 38 -3.63 8.96 1.08
N ASN A 39 -4.67 8.37 0.49
CA ASN A 39 -4.71 8.13 -0.95
C ASN A 39 -4.68 9.43 -1.77
N GLU A 40 -5.33 10.48 -1.30
CA GLU A 40 -5.31 11.79 -1.94
C GLU A 40 -3.89 12.39 -1.89
N PHE A 41 -3.26 12.37 -0.72
CA PHE A 41 -1.86 12.81 -0.56
C PHE A 41 -0.92 12.09 -1.52
N VAL A 42 -0.97 10.75 -1.55
CA VAL A 42 -0.12 9.94 -2.44
C VAL A 42 -0.34 10.28 -3.91
N SER A 43 -1.60 10.42 -4.34
CA SER A 43 -1.95 10.75 -5.73
C SER A 43 -1.47 12.16 -6.13
N GLN A 44 -1.64 13.11 -5.23
CA GLN A 44 -1.30 14.50 -5.52
C GLN A 44 0.21 14.74 -5.53
N TYR A 45 0.95 14.19 -4.56
CA TYR A 45 2.31 14.63 -4.29
C TYR A 45 3.39 13.55 -4.49
N ILE A 46 3.03 12.27 -4.50
CA ILE A 46 4.01 11.19 -4.52
C ILE A 46 4.09 10.49 -5.88
N VAL A 47 2.95 10.10 -6.46
CA VAL A 47 2.92 9.31 -7.71
C VAL A 47 3.21 10.21 -8.92
N PRO A 48 4.15 9.84 -9.82
CA PRO A 48 4.41 10.57 -11.05
C PRO A 48 3.16 10.65 -11.96
N ASP A 49 3.09 11.72 -12.78
CA ASP A 49 1.92 11.99 -13.63
C ASP A 49 1.80 11.05 -14.84
N ASP A 50 2.91 10.42 -15.23
CA ASP A 50 3.01 9.53 -16.39
C ASP A 50 2.71 8.05 -16.08
N VAL A 51 2.40 7.74 -14.82
CA VAL A 51 2.05 6.38 -14.40
C VAL A 51 0.70 5.98 -14.95
N LYS A 52 0.70 5.00 -15.88
CA LYS A 52 -0.53 4.54 -16.55
C LYS A 52 -1.38 3.61 -15.70
N TYR A 53 -0.75 2.75 -14.93
CA TYR A 53 -1.45 1.87 -13.99
C TYR A 53 -0.51 1.42 -12.88
N THR A 54 -1.09 1.07 -11.76
CA THR A 54 -0.34 0.73 -10.55
C THR A 54 -0.60 -0.67 -10.04
N VAL A 55 -1.74 -1.26 -10.42
CA VAL A 55 -2.16 -2.58 -9.95
C VAL A 55 -2.95 -3.33 -11.02
N ARG A 56 -2.88 -4.66 -10.96
CA ARG A 56 -3.76 -5.57 -11.68
C ARG A 56 -4.57 -6.37 -10.67
N PHE A 57 -5.83 -6.60 -10.95
CA PHE A 57 -6.64 -7.51 -10.14
C PHE A 57 -7.35 -8.55 -11.01
N THR A 58 -7.60 -9.72 -10.40
CA THR A 58 -8.39 -10.78 -11.02
C THR A 58 -9.67 -11.03 -10.22
N TYR A 59 -10.74 -11.37 -10.92
CA TYR A 59 -12.02 -11.71 -10.34
C TYR A 59 -12.64 -12.90 -11.07
N PRO A 60 -13.40 -13.76 -10.39
CA PRO A 60 -14.00 -14.93 -11.00
C PRO A 60 -15.19 -14.55 -11.89
N ASP A 61 -15.42 -15.37 -12.92
CA ASP A 61 -16.72 -15.41 -13.60
C ASP A 61 -17.73 -16.11 -12.71
N LEU A 62 -18.88 -15.49 -12.50
CA LEU A 62 -19.93 -16.05 -11.64
C LEU A 62 -20.74 -17.16 -12.30
N ALA A 63 -20.75 -17.22 -13.63
CA ALA A 63 -21.48 -18.23 -14.41
C ALA A 63 -20.60 -19.42 -14.83
N LEU A 64 -19.28 -19.21 -14.92
CA LEU A 64 -18.31 -20.20 -15.42
C LEU A 64 -17.26 -20.50 -14.33
N PRO A 65 -17.49 -21.46 -13.46
CA PRO A 65 -16.56 -21.81 -12.39
C PRO A 65 -15.16 -22.15 -12.97
N GLY A 66 -14.11 -21.56 -12.36
CA GLY A 66 -12.72 -21.74 -12.77
C GLY A 66 -12.24 -20.74 -13.83
N VAL A 67 -13.13 -19.91 -14.37
CA VAL A 67 -12.75 -18.82 -15.28
C VAL A 67 -12.51 -17.55 -14.45
N PHE A 68 -11.41 -16.85 -14.74
CA PHE A 68 -11.04 -15.59 -14.10
C PHE A 68 -10.75 -14.54 -15.17
N TYR A 69 -11.18 -13.32 -14.90
CA TYR A 69 -10.85 -12.14 -15.68
C TYR A 69 -9.75 -11.36 -14.98
N ALA A 70 -8.89 -10.73 -15.76
CA ALA A 70 -7.88 -9.79 -15.27
C ALA A 70 -8.20 -8.38 -15.74
N ARG A 71 -8.00 -7.39 -14.88
CA ARG A 71 -8.17 -5.98 -15.18
C ARG A 71 -7.05 -5.15 -14.57
N ASP A 72 -6.50 -4.25 -15.38
CA ASP A 72 -5.56 -3.24 -14.93
C ASP A 72 -6.33 -2.02 -14.41
N TYR A 73 -5.87 -1.47 -13.32
CA TYR A 73 -6.46 -0.29 -12.70
C TYR A 73 -5.40 0.79 -12.54
N SER A 74 -5.75 1.99 -13.00
CA SER A 74 -4.92 3.19 -12.85
C SER A 74 -5.57 4.11 -11.83
N TYR A 75 -4.78 4.54 -10.87
CA TYR A 75 -5.23 5.56 -9.94
C TYR A 75 -5.15 6.94 -10.60
N PRO A 76 -6.10 7.84 -10.30
CA PRO A 76 -5.98 9.21 -10.77
C PRO A 76 -4.70 9.84 -10.23
N THR A 77 -4.02 10.58 -11.11
CA THR A 77 -2.89 11.43 -10.75
C THR A 77 -3.31 12.90 -10.92
N TYR A 78 -2.61 13.78 -10.26
CA TYR A 78 -2.91 15.21 -10.28
C TYR A 78 -1.68 15.96 -10.78
N LYS A 79 -1.87 16.93 -11.68
CA LYS A 79 -0.80 17.82 -12.16
C LYS A 79 -0.38 18.79 -11.08
N THR A 80 0.33 18.28 -10.11
CA THR A 80 0.90 19.04 -8.99
C THR A 80 2.41 18.85 -8.97
N GLU A 81 3.12 19.72 -8.24
CA GLU A 81 4.54 19.51 -7.98
C GLU A 81 4.75 18.24 -7.17
N LYS A 82 5.43 17.25 -7.74
CA LYS A 82 5.70 15.96 -7.09
C LYS A 82 6.93 16.01 -6.21
N TYR A 83 6.88 15.20 -5.16
CA TYR A 83 8.06 14.98 -4.33
C TYR A 83 9.10 14.17 -5.10
N ASN A 84 10.31 14.71 -5.23
CA ASN A 84 11.38 14.18 -6.08
C ASN A 84 12.66 13.82 -5.31
N ALA A 85 12.61 13.79 -3.99
CA ALA A 85 13.70 13.33 -3.15
C ALA A 85 13.49 11.86 -2.72
N PRO A 86 14.50 11.16 -2.16
CA PRO A 86 14.39 9.79 -1.72
C PRO A 86 13.21 9.53 -0.78
N ILE A 87 12.50 8.44 -1.01
CA ILE A 87 11.37 7.99 -0.20
C ILE A 87 11.69 6.60 0.36
N ILE A 88 11.54 6.44 1.66
CA ILE A 88 11.62 5.14 2.33
C ILE A 88 10.22 4.78 2.82
N ILE A 89 9.74 3.60 2.43
CA ILE A 89 8.50 3.03 2.97
C ILE A 89 8.88 1.97 4.01
N MET A 90 8.30 2.07 5.19
CA MET A 90 8.43 1.07 6.24
C MET A 90 7.19 0.18 6.27
N VAL A 91 7.40 -1.15 6.21
CA VAL A 91 6.34 -2.15 6.20
C VAL A 91 6.62 -3.28 7.20
N ASN A 92 5.57 -3.94 7.67
CA ASN A 92 5.65 -5.16 8.46
C ASN A 92 4.38 -6.00 8.27
N GLU A 93 4.19 -7.03 9.08
CA GLU A 93 3.01 -7.90 9.09
C GLU A 93 1.69 -7.17 9.39
N GLY A 94 1.72 -5.98 9.96
CA GLY A 94 0.57 -5.10 10.16
C GLY A 94 0.14 -4.35 8.89
N THR A 95 1.02 -4.28 7.88
CA THR A 95 0.72 -3.66 6.59
C THR A 95 -0.20 -4.58 5.80
N GLN A 96 -1.48 -4.22 5.67
CA GLN A 96 -2.49 -5.05 5.01
C GLN A 96 -3.43 -4.23 4.12
N SER A 97 -4.09 -4.89 3.16
CA SER A 97 -5.18 -4.34 2.35
C SER A 97 -4.83 -2.97 1.74
N TYR A 98 -5.51 -1.92 2.15
CA TYR A 98 -5.28 -0.55 1.68
C TYR A 98 -3.84 -0.07 1.93
N GLY A 99 -3.19 -0.52 3.01
CA GLY A 99 -1.77 -0.29 3.24
C GLY A 99 -0.90 -0.89 2.14
N GLU A 100 -1.15 -2.14 1.73
CA GLU A 100 -0.43 -2.79 0.65
C GLU A 100 -0.66 -2.11 -0.71
N THR A 101 -1.90 -1.67 -0.97
CA THR A 101 -2.22 -0.87 -2.16
C THR A 101 -1.48 0.46 -2.17
N SER A 102 -1.36 1.10 -1.00
CA SER A 102 -0.61 2.36 -0.87
C SER A 102 0.88 2.15 -1.15
N VAL A 103 1.48 1.07 -0.64
CA VAL A 103 2.87 0.70 -0.96
C VAL A 103 3.06 0.54 -2.47
N GLN A 104 2.23 -0.29 -3.13
CA GLN A 104 2.33 -0.49 -4.58
C GLN A 104 2.23 0.82 -5.36
N LYS A 105 1.36 1.72 -4.91
CA LYS A 105 1.16 3.01 -5.55
C LYS A 105 2.38 3.90 -5.41
N ILE A 106 2.97 3.99 -4.21
CA ILE A 106 4.15 4.80 -3.94
C ILE A 106 5.38 4.24 -4.65
N GLN A 107 5.50 2.93 -4.78
CA GLN A 107 6.60 2.25 -5.50
C GLN A 107 6.65 2.58 -7.00
N ASN A 108 5.64 3.23 -7.58
CA ASN A 108 5.74 3.79 -8.93
C ASN A 108 6.60 5.07 -8.98
N ASN A 109 6.94 5.66 -7.85
CA ASN A 109 7.91 6.73 -7.78
C ASN A 109 9.33 6.13 -7.78
N PRO A 110 10.20 6.49 -8.75
CA PRO A 110 11.52 5.87 -8.92
C PRO A 110 12.51 6.14 -7.78
N TYR A 111 12.19 7.08 -6.90
CA TYR A 111 13.03 7.40 -5.73
C TYR A 111 12.64 6.62 -4.47
N THR A 112 11.79 5.60 -4.61
CA THR A 112 11.25 4.83 -3.49
C THR A 112 12.07 3.58 -3.19
N ILE A 113 12.33 3.35 -1.91
CA ILE A 113 12.89 2.11 -1.35
C ILE A 113 11.94 1.61 -0.27
N THR A 114 11.57 0.34 -0.32
CA THR A 114 10.72 -0.32 0.68
C THR A 114 11.57 -1.19 1.61
N ILE A 115 11.46 -0.95 2.91
CA ILE A 115 12.20 -1.69 3.94
C ILE A 115 11.23 -2.29 4.98
N GLY A 116 11.66 -3.36 5.63
CA GLY A 116 10.91 -3.98 6.72
C GLY A 116 10.73 -5.48 6.54
N SER A 117 9.68 -6.04 7.11
CA SER A 117 9.32 -7.46 6.99
C SER A 117 8.11 -7.65 6.07
N GLN A 118 7.85 -8.92 5.70
CA GLN A 118 6.74 -9.28 4.83
C GLN A 118 5.42 -8.68 5.35
N SER A 119 4.69 -7.99 4.46
CA SER A 119 3.34 -7.51 4.74
C SER A 119 2.34 -8.68 4.84
N ALA A 120 1.13 -8.41 5.30
CA ALA A 120 0.12 -9.43 5.55
C ALA A 120 -0.23 -10.30 4.34
N GLY A 121 -0.03 -9.81 3.11
CA GLY A 121 -0.48 -10.50 1.90
C GLY A 121 -2.00 -10.66 1.85
N ALA A 122 -2.73 -9.72 2.45
CA ALA A 122 -4.17 -9.75 2.63
C ALA A 122 -4.82 -8.55 1.90
N ASN A 123 -4.61 -8.49 0.60
CA ASN A 123 -5.19 -7.46 -0.26
C ASN A 123 -6.40 -8.01 -1.04
N GLY A 124 -7.15 -7.10 -1.64
CA GLY A 124 -8.39 -7.39 -2.38
C GLY A 124 -9.64 -7.12 -1.57
N ASN A 125 -10.75 -6.90 -2.29
CA ASN A 125 -12.03 -6.61 -1.65
C ASN A 125 -12.53 -7.79 -0.84
N ILE A 126 -13.12 -7.48 0.32
CA ILE A 126 -13.72 -8.49 1.18
C ILE A 126 -15.03 -8.97 0.58
N SER A 127 -15.11 -10.26 0.27
CA SER A 127 -16.36 -10.98 -0.05
C SER A 127 -16.87 -11.65 1.20
N LYS A 128 -18.13 -11.33 1.55
CA LYS A 128 -18.80 -11.87 2.75
C LYS A 128 -19.73 -13.00 2.37
N PHE A 129 -19.86 -14.00 3.24
CA PHE A 129 -20.83 -15.07 3.11
C PHE A 129 -21.42 -15.43 4.48
N THR A 130 -22.59 -16.04 4.47
CA THR A 130 -23.25 -16.46 5.69
C THR A 130 -23.41 -17.98 5.67
N LEU A 131 -22.92 -18.64 6.69
CA LEU A 131 -23.13 -20.05 6.95
C LEU A 131 -24.45 -20.29 7.71
N PRO A 132 -24.98 -21.56 7.76
CA PRO A 132 -26.09 -21.88 8.57
C PRO A 132 -25.97 -21.39 10.02
N ARG A 133 -27.08 -20.99 10.61
CA ARG A 133 -27.16 -20.37 11.95
C ARG A 133 -26.60 -18.95 12.04
N GLY A 134 -26.45 -18.25 10.90
CA GLY A 134 -26.05 -16.84 10.88
C GLY A 134 -24.56 -16.57 11.13
N ILE A 135 -23.70 -17.59 11.03
CA ILE A 135 -22.24 -17.41 11.16
C ILE A 135 -21.73 -16.67 9.93
N LEU A 136 -21.12 -15.50 10.16
CA LEU A 136 -20.53 -14.70 9.09
C LEU A 136 -19.09 -15.14 8.83
N GLY A 137 -18.77 -15.31 7.55
CA GLY A 137 -17.41 -15.53 7.06
C GLY A 137 -17.01 -14.47 6.05
N ALA A 138 -15.71 -14.30 5.83
CA ALA A 138 -15.19 -13.39 4.84
C ALA A 138 -13.85 -13.90 4.26
N PHE A 139 -13.58 -13.52 3.03
CA PHE A 139 -12.31 -13.80 2.35
C PHE A 139 -11.98 -12.67 1.36
N SER A 140 -10.72 -12.59 0.92
CA SER A 140 -10.34 -11.69 -0.17
C SER A 140 -10.92 -12.21 -1.48
N GLY A 141 -11.87 -11.46 -2.07
CA GLY A 141 -12.61 -11.88 -3.26
C GLY A 141 -11.89 -11.59 -4.57
N LEU A 142 -10.79 -10.83 -4.55
CA LEU A 142 -10.00 -10.45 -5.71
C LEU A 142 -8.56 -10.94 -5.57
N GLY A 143 -7.99 -11.46 -6.65
CA GLY A 143 -6.54 -11.62 -6.76
C GLY A 143 -5.90 -10.26 -7.03
N TRP A 144 -4.83 -9.91 -6.33
CA TRP A 144 -4.19 -8.60 -6.40
C TRP A 144 -2.72 -8.73 -6.80
N TYR A 145 -2.30 -8.00 -7.82
CA TYR A 145 -1.02 -8.18 -8.47
C TYR A 145 -0.32 -6.85 -8.76
N TYR A 146 1.00 -6.90 -8.83
CA TYR A 146 1.78 -5.89 -9.52
C TYR A 146 1.63 -6.03 -11.04
N PRO A 147 1.97 -4.98 -11.81
CA PRO A 147 1.94 -5.02 -13.28
C PRO A 147 2.79 -6.11 -13.89
N ASP A 148 3.88 -6.51 -13.25
CA ASP A 148 4.78 -7.57 -13.70
C ASP A 148 4.35 -8.99 -13.30
N GLY A 149 3.19 -9.12 -12.64
CA GLY A 149 2.61 -10.41 -12.26
C GLY A 149 2.94 -10.90 -10.86
N TRP A 150 3.73 -10.14 -10.07
CA TRP A 150 3.93 -10.50 -8.67
C TRP A 150 2.60 -10.49 -7.91
N VAL A 151 2.34 -11.54 -7.16
CA VAL A 151 1.08 -11.73 -6.42
C VAL A 151 1.20 -11.13 -5.03
N VAL A 152 0.33 -10.18 -4.69
CA VAL A 152 0.29 -9.61 -3.34
C VAL A 152 -0.38 -10.57 -2.36
N ASN A 153 -1.48 -11.22 -2.78
CA ASN A 153 -2.19 -12.16 -1.92
C ASN A 153 -1.25 -13.28 -1.45
N ARG A 154 -1.07 -13.42 -0.14
CA ARG A 154 -0.21 -14.38 0.56
C ARG A 154 1.29 -14.11 0.49
N GLN A 155 1.79 -13.31 -0.47
CA GLN A 155 3.23 -12.99 -0.59
C GLN A 155 3.57 -11.62 -0.02
N GLY A 156 2.58 -10.72 0.03
CA GLY A 156 2.79 -9.35 0.44
C GLY A 156 3.37 -8.46 -0.67
N VAL A 157 3.70 -7.24 -0.30
CA VAL A 157 4.32 -6.26 -1.19
C VAL A 157 5.80 -6.59 -1.43
N LYS A 158 6.35 -6.06 -2.53
CA LYS A 158 7.78 -6.16 -2.79
C LYS A 158 8.57 -5.36 -1.77
N ILE A 159 9.65 -5.94 -1.26
CA ILE A 159 10.54 -5.35 -0.27
C ILE A 159 11.94 -5.31 -0.87
N ASP A 160 12.58 -4.15 -0.85
CA ASP A 160 13.95 -3.98 -1.36
C ASP A 160 14.99 -4.43 -0.34
N HIS A 161 14.75 -4.13 0.94
CA HIS A 161 15.62 -4.55 2.04
C HIS A 161 14.81 -5.14 3.18
N GLU A 162 14.94 -6.46 3.37
CA GLU A 162 14.30 -7.14 4.49
C GLU A 162 15.00 -6.76 5.80
N ILE A 163 14.22 -6.22 6.73
CA ILE A 163 14.66 -5.85 8.08
C ILE A 163 13.63 -6.40 9.06
N ARG A 164 14.11 -7.20 10.01
CA ARG A 164 13.27 -7.77 11.06
C ARG A 164 13.77 -7.34 12.42
N PRO A 165 12.87 -7.08 13.37
CA PRO A 165 13.26 -6.89 14.76
C PRO A 165 14.05 -8.08 15.27
N THR A 166 15.02 -7.84 16.15
CA THR A 166 15.76 -8.89 16.84
C THR A 166 15.24 -9.08 18.25
N LEU A 167 15.31 -10.29 18.79
CA LEU A 167 14.91 -10.54 20.18
C LEU A 167 15.72 -9.64 21.16
N GLU A 168 16.98 -9.43 20.86
CA GLU A 168 17.84 -8.56 21.65
C GLU A 168 17.42 -7.10 21.52
N GLY A 169 17.15 -6.62 20.30
CA GLY A 169 16.71 -5.26 20.05
C GLY A 169 15.37 -4.93 20.73
N ILE A 170 14.38 -5.85 20.63
CA ILE A 170 13.10 -5.73 21.31
C ILE A 170 13.30 -5.66 22.83
N ARG A 171 14.11 -6.58 23.41
CA ARG A 171 14.39 -6.60 24.85
C ARG A 171 15.04 -5.30 25.32
N ASP A 172 15.94 -4.75 24.52
CA ASP A 172 16.71 -3.56 24.86
C ASP A 172 16.01 -2.25 24.41
N GLY A 173 14.79 -2.33 23.84
CA GLY A 173 14.01 -1.18 23.36
C GLY A 173 14.65 -0.44 22.18
N ARG A 174 15.41 -1.15 21.34
CA ARG A 174 16.11 -0.58 20.17
C ARG A 174 15.47 -0.89 18.81
N ASP A 175 14.43 -1.71 18.80
CA ASP A 175 13.67 -2.09 17.59
C ASP A 175 12.30 -1.42 17.55
#